data_34b219be0560c25ccf3d909046149ab6
#
_entry.id   34b219be0560c25ccf3d909046149ab6
#
_cell.length_a   1.000
_cell.length_b   1.000
_cell.length_c   1.000
_cell.angle_alpha   90.00
_cell.angle_beta   90.00
_cell.angle_gamma   90.00
#
_symmetry.space_group_name_H-M   'P 1'
#
loop_
_entity.id
_entity.type
_entity.pdbx_description
1 polymer ?
#
loop_
_entity_poly.entity_id
_entity_poly.type
_entity_poly.pdbx_seq_one_letter_code
_entity_poly.pdbx_strand_id
1 'polypeptide(L)'
;MEAEVIVRPFAEQDAAHVRELFITVNRLLSPPHLRDAFEAYIERALAEEIDRISAYYGERDGCFWVAVKGDKVVGTFGLERASDDAMELRRMYVDPSARRQGIARRMLQFAEDECRSRNISRLQLSTAEIQQAALALYRKAGHRLVAEETVEAVSNKTVGSGILRYYLEKTL
;
A
#
# COMPACT_ATOMS: atom_id res chain seq x y z
N MET A 1 -9.95 -27.77 -4.69
CA MET A 1 -9.76 -26.61 -5.61
C MET A 1 -9.49 -25.39 -4.78
N GLU A 2 -8.37 -24.73 -5.01
CA GLU A 2 -8.10 -23.46 -4.34
C GLU A 2 -9.01 -22.36 -4.89
N ALA A 3 -9.52 -21.51 -3.99
CA ALA A 3 -10.32 -20.36 -4.40
C ALA A 3 -9.44 -19.37 -5.19
N GLU A 4 -9.97 -18.85 -6.28
CA GLU A 4 -9.29 -17.83 -7.07
C GLU A 4 -9.22 -16.51 -6.32
N VAL A 5 -8.11 -15.78 -6.48
CA VAL A 5 -7.97 -14.43 -5.95
C VAL A 5 -8.60 -13.43 -6.93
N ILE A 6 -9.52 -12.62 -6.44
CA ILE A 6 -10.20 -11.58 -7.20
C ILE A 6 -9.81 -10.22 -6.65
N VAL A 7 -9.40 -9.31 -7.53
CA VAL A 7 -9.17 -7.90 -7.18
C VAL A 7 -10.43 -7.11 -7.55
N ARG A 8 -10.98 -6.40 -6.59
CA ARG A 8 -12.17 -5.57 -6.77
C ARG A 8 -12.10 -4.28 -5.95
N PRO A 9 -12.92 -3.27 -6.29
CA PRO A 9 -13.00 -2.06 -5.46
C PRO A 9 -13.38 -2.37 -4.02
N PHE A 10 -12.83 -1.58 -3.10
CA PHE A 10 -13.21 -1.60 -1.68
C PHE A 10 -14.70 -1.26 -1.53
N ALA A 11 -15.37 -1.98 -0.64
CA ALA A 11 -16.72 -1.68 -0.19
C ALA A 11 -16.73 -1.53 1.34
N GLU A 12 -17.69 -0.79 1.88
CA GLU A 12 -17.75 -0.52 3.34
C GLU A 12 -17.83 -1.81 4.19
N GLN A 13 -18.38 -2.88 3.64
CA GLN A 13 -18.37 -4.20 4.28
C GLN A 13 -16.96 -4.77 4.50
N ASP A 14 -15.96 -4.29 3.78
CA ASP A 14 -14.56 -4.72 3.90
C ASP A 14 -13.81 -3.97 5.00
N ALA A 15 -14.38 -2.88 5.53
CA ALA A 15 -13.67 -1.95 6.40
C ALA A 15 -13.01 -2.61 7.60
N ALA A 16 -13.70 -3.50 8.30
CA ALA A 16 -13.16 -4.19 9.47
C ALA A 16 -11.96 -5.09 9.10
N HIS A 17 -12.04 -5.83 8.00
CA HIS A 17 -10.97 -6.70 7.54
C HIS A 17 -9.76 -5.91 7.05
N VAL A 18 -9.97 -4.83 6.33
CA VAL A 18 -8.88 -3.94 5.86
C VAL A 18 -8.16 -3.31 7.05
N ARG A 19 -8.93 -2.84 8.04
CA ARG A 19 -8.39 -2.28 9.28
C ARG A 19 -7.51 -3.27 10.02
N GLU A 20 -8.00 -4.49 10.21
CA GLU A 20 -7.27 -5.58 10.87
C GLU A 20 -5.99 -5.94 10.13
N LEU A 21 -6.07 -6.07 8.80
CA LEU A 21 -4.90 -6.38 7.98
C LEU A 21 -3.83 -5.29 8.08
N PHE A 22 -4.23 -4.02 8.00
CA PHE A 22 -3.33 -2.88 8.16
C PHE A 22 -2.59 -2.92 9.50
N ILE A 23 -3.32 -3.11 10.59
CA ILE A 23 -2.75 -3.17 11.94
C ILE A 23 -1.78 -4.36 12.07
N THR A 24 -2.21 -5.54 11.64
CA THR A 24 -1.42 -6.77 11.74
C THR A 24 -0.10 -6.66 10.98
N VAL A 25 -0.14 -6.21 9.73
CA VAL A 25 1.07 -6.10 8.90
C VAL A 25 2.04 -5.08 9.48
N ASN A 26 1.56 -3.92 9.91
CA ASN A 26 2.44 -2.89 10.46
C ASN A 26 3.06 -3.30 11.80
N ARG A 27 2.32 -4.00 12.65
CA ARG A 27 2.88 -4.55 13.89
C ARG A 27 3.95 -5.61 13.62
N LEU A 28 3.78 -6.44 12.60
CA LEU A 28 4.78 -7.41 12.18
C LEU A 28 6.05 -6.75 11.61
N LEU A 29 5.91 -5.62 10.95
CA LEU A 29 7.05 -4.87 10.41
C LEU A 29 7.84 -4.14 11.48
N SER A 30 7.24 -3.84 12.62
CA SER A 30 7.85 -3.03 13.67
C SER A 30 9.04 -3.74 14.33
N PRO A 31 10.25 -3.17 14.27
CA PRO A 31 11.34 -3.62 15.12
C PRO A 31 10.99 -3.38 16.60
N PRO A 32 11.49 -4.21 17.53
CA PRO A 32 11.15 -4.06 18.95
C PRO A 32 11.45 -2.67 19.55
N HIS A 33 12.53 -2.02 19.13
CA HIS A 33 12.92 -0.69 19.60
C HIS A 33 12.10 0.47 19.03
N LEU A 34 11.25 0.20 18.01
CA LEU A 34 10.38 1.21 17.38
C LEU A 34 8.89 0.93 17.61
N ARG A 35 8.55 0.04 18.53
CA ARG A 35 7.16 -0.35 18.79
C ARG A 35 6.25 0.85 19.05
N ASP A 36 6.66 1.76 19.92
CA ASP A 36 5.85 2.94 20.26
C ASP A 36 5.68 3.88 19.08
N ALA A 37 6.71 4.04 18.25
CA ALA A 37 6.64 4.84 17.04
C ALA A 37 5.66 4.22 16.01
N PHE A 38 5.69 2.91 15.86
CA PHE A 38 4.74 2.20 14.98
C PHE A 38 3.30 2.30 15.49
N GLU A 39 3.07 2.16 16.81
CA GLU A 39 1.72 2.32 17.37
C GLU A 39 1.18 3.73 17.17
N ALA A 40 2.00 4.75 17.33
CA ALA A 40 1.62 6.14 17.06
C ALA A 40 1.28 6.36 15.56
N TYR A 41 2.08 5.79 14.68
CA TYR A 41 1.82 5.81 13.24
C TYR A 41 0.51 5.09 12.88
N ILE A 42 0.29 3.89 13.43
CA ILE A 42 -0.92 3.12 13.19
C ILE A 42 -2.16 3.92 13.62
N GLU A 43 -2.14 4.48 14.83
CA GLU A 43 -3.25 5.29 15.34
C GLU A 43 -3.55 6.47 14.41
N ARG A 44 -2.54 7.20 13.99
CA ARG A 44 -2.69 8.33 13.09
C ARG A 44 -3.22 7.93 11.71
N ALA A 45 -2.65 6.87 11.13
CA ALA A 45 -3.09 6.38 9.83
C ALA A 45 -4.52 5.83 9.85
N LEU A 46 -4.94 5.19 10.95
CA LEU A 46 -6.34 4.78 11.13
C LEU A 46 -7.26 5.99 11.12
N ALA A 47 -6.97 7.00 11.94
CA ALA A 47 -7.82 8.19 12.06
C ALA A 47 -7.90 9.01 10.77
N GLU A 48 -6.79 9.19 10.08
CA GLU A 48 -6.71 10.07 8.92
C GLU A 48 -7.08 9.39 7.60
N GLU A 49 -6.95 8.06 7.51
CA GLU A 49 -7.11 7.34 6.24
C GLU A 49 -7.90 6.05 6.34
N ILE A 50 -7.43 5.07 7.11
CA ILE A 50 -7.93 3.68 7.06
C ILE A 50 -9.36 3.55 7.56
N ASP A 51 -9.77 4.33 8.55
CA ASP A 51 -11.14 4.33 9.07
C ASP A 51 -12.09 5.23 8.25
N ARG A 52 -11.59 5.80 7.15
CA ARG A 52 -12.37 6.64 6.23
C ARG A 52 -11.93 6.49 4.77
N ILE A 53 -11.69 5.27 4.34
CA ILE A 53 -11.10 4.95 3.03
C ILE A 53 -11.85 5.60 1.87
N SER A 54 -13.16 5.44 1.78
CA SER A 54 -13.93 5.99 0.67
C SER A 54 -13.80 7.51 0.58
N ALA A 55 -13.87 8.20 1.70
CA ALA A 55 -13.72 9.66 1.75
C ALA A 55 -12.28 10.08 1.42
N TYR A 56 -11.30 9.44 2.06
CA TYR A 56 -9.89 9.79 1.85
C TYR A 56 -9.47 9.69 0.39
N TYR A 57 -9.74 8.55 -0.25
CA TYR A 57 -9.36 8.34 -1.66
C TYR A 57 -10.24 9.12 -2.63
N GLY A 58 -11.52 9.29 -2.33
CA GLY A 58 -12.42 10.13 -3.12
C GLY A 58 -12.00 11.60 -3.16
N GLU A 59 -11.54 12.14 -2.05
CA GLU A 59 -11.02 13.51 -1.93
C GLU A 59 -9.72 13.71 -2.73
N ARG A 60 -9.02 12.64 -3.09
CA ARG A 60 -7.72 12.64 -3.76
C ARG A 60 -7.77 12.10 -5.18
N ASP A 61 -8.94 12.09 -5.76
CA ASP A 61 -9.17 11.60 -7.13
C ASP A 61 -8.56 10.20 -7.33
N GLY A 62 -8.75 9.36 -6.34
CA GLY A 62 -8.22 8.01 -6.27
C GLY A 62 -9.27 6.96 -5.98
N CYS A 63 -8.79 5.76 -5.69
CA CYS A 63 -9.62 4.64 -5.32
C CYS A 63 -8.83 3.63 -4.49
N PHE A 64 -9.52 2.72 -3.84
CA PHE A 64 -8.92 1.67 -3.02
C PHE A 64 -9.49 0.31 -3.43
N TRP A 65 -8.63 -0.71 -3.48
CA TRP A 65 -9.00 -2.06 -3.90
C TRP A 65 -8.62 -3.09 -2.84
N VAL A 66 -9.32 -4.20 -2.88
CA VAL A 66 -9.03 -5.38 -2.08
C VAL A 66 -8.81 -6.58 -2.99
N ALA A 67 -7.89 -7.44 -2.58
CA ALA A 67 -7.75 -8.78 -3.14
C ALA A 67 -8.47 -9.75 -2.20
N VAL A 68 -9.40 -10.53 -2.76
CA VAL A 68 -10.26 -11.44 -1.99
C VAL A 68 -10.03 -12.87 -2.46
N LYS A 69 -9.84 -13.78 -1.53
CA LYS A 69 -9.76 -15.23 -1.78
C LYS A 69 -10.88 -15.91 -1.00
N GLY A 70 -11.88 -16.43 -1.72
CA GLY A 70 -13.13 -16.86 -1.08
C GLY A 70 -13.82 -15.66 -0.42
N ASP A 71 -14.09 -15.74 0.87
CA ASP A 71 -14.72 -14.66 1.65
C ASP A 71 -13.69 -13.80 2.40
N LYS A 72 -12.40 -14.06 2.21
CA LYS A 72 -11.33 -13.42 2.97
C LYS A 72 -10.61 -12.35 2.16
N VAL A 73 -10.49 -11.14 2.74
CA VAL A 73 -9.58 -10.12 2.23
C VAL A 73 -8.14 -10.56 2.52
N VAL A 74 -7.37 -10.79 1.45
CA VAL A 74 -5.98 -11.26 1.54
C VAL A 74 -4.96 -10.23 1.09
N GLY A 75 -5.42 -9.11 0.54
CA GLY A 75 -4.55 -8.02 0.13
C GLY A 75 -5.30 -6.72 -0.05
N THR A 76 -4.55 -5.63 -0.03
CA THR A 76 -5.06 -4.27 -0.21
C THR A 76 -4.11 -3.44 -1.04
N PHE A 77 -4.60 -2.43 -1.73
CA PHE A 77 -3.82 -1.32 -2.25
C PHE A 77 -4.72 -0.14 -2.59
N GLY A 78 -4.15 1.04 -2.60
CA GLY A 78 -4.83 2.26 -3.00
C GLY A 78 -4.02 3.04 -4.02
N LEU A 79 -4.70 3.86 -4.78
CA LEU A 79 -4.10 4.85 -5.67
C LEU A 79 -4.65 6.21 -5.33
N GLU A 80 -3.78 7.20 -5.15
CA GLU A 80 -4.18 8.60 -5.05
C GLU A 80 -3.45 9.43 -6.10
N ARG A 81 -4.08 10.50 -6.55
CA ARG A 81 -3.45 11.37 -7.55
C ARG A 81 -2.26 12.10 -6.93
N ALA A 82 -1.12 12.04 -7.60
CA ALA A 82 0.10 12.74 -7.20
C ALA A 82 0.32 14.01 -8.03
N SER A 83 -0.04 13.96 -9.33
CA SER A 83 0.04 15.08 -10.25
C SER A 83 -0.90 14.83 -11.44
N ASP A 84 -0.89 15.69 -12.46
CA ASP A 84 -1.74 15.52 -13.65
C ASP A 84 -1.45 14.21 -14.40
N ASP A 85 -0.21 13.74 -14.36
CA ASP A 85 0.24 12.57 -15.10
C ASP A 85 0.69 11.39 -14.21
N ALA A 86 0.57 11.51 -12.88
CA ALA A 86 1.05 10.51 -11.94
C ALA A 86 0.03 10.14 -10.86
N MET A 87 0.00 8.87 -10.51
CA MET A 87 -0.68 8.33 -9.33
C MET A 87 0.36 7.78 -8.35
N GLU A 88 0.04 7.83 -7.06
CA GLU A 88 0.84 7.20 -6.00
C GLU A 88 0.16 5.92 -5.53
N LEU A 89 0.91 4.82 -5.58
CA LEU A 89 0.48 3.54 -5.02
C LEU A 89 0.68 3.56 -3.51
N ARG A 90 -0.36 3.17 -2.78
CA ARG A 90 -0.39 3.18 -1.32
C ARG A 90 -0.97 1.91 -0.75
N ARG A 91 -0.57 1.60 0.48
CA ARG A 91 -1.18 0.53 1.29
C ARG A 91 -1.19 -0.83 0.60
N MET A 92 -0.12 -1.15 -0.12
CA MET A 92 0.02 -2.47 -0.70
C MET A 92 0.46 -3.46 0.37
N TYR A 93 -0.49 -4.22 0.85
CA TYR A 93 -0.27 -5.24 1.86
C TYR A 93 -0.84 -6.58 1.41
N VAL A 94 -0.19 -7.66 1.81
CA VAL A 94 -0.67 -9.03 1.65
C VAL A 94 -0.77 -9.68 3.03
N ASP A 95 -1.88 -10.35 3.30
CA ASP A 95 -2.06 -11.10 4.53
C ASP A 95 -0.90 -12.10 4.70
N PRO A 96 -0.28 -12.19 5.89
CA PRO A 96 0.83 -13.10 6.11
C PRO A 96 0.53 -14.56 5.74
N SER A 97 -0.71 -15.01 5.91
CA SER A 97 -1.13 -16.36 5.55
C SER A 97 -1.23 -16.60 4.03
N ALA A 98 -1.24 -15.55 3.25
CA ALA A 98 -1.40 -15.60 1.79
C ALA A 98 -0.14 -15.17 1.01
N ARG A 99 1.00 -15.06 1.68
CA ARG A 99 2.28 -14.69 1.03
C ARG A 99 2.76 -15.79 0.10
N ARG A 100 3.64 -15.40 -0.86
CA ARG A 100 4.25 -16.28 -1.87
C ARG A 100 3.25 -16.92 -2.84
N GLN A 101 2.07 -16.33 -3.01
CA GLN A 101 1.05 -16.79 -3.96
C GLN A 101 0.91 -15.84 -5.17
N GLY A 102 1.82 -14.88 -5.31
CA GLY A 102 1.79 -13.91 -6.41
C GLY A 102 0.74 -12.82 -6.27
N ILE A 103 0.12 -12.66 -5.11
CA ILE A 103 -0.96 -11.67 -4.89
C ILE A 103 -0.47 -10.24 -5.03
N ALA A 104 0.68 -9.91 -4.43
CA ALA A 104 1.26 -8.56 -4.54
C ALA A 104 1.58 -8.20 -5.99
N ARG A 105 2.16 -9.12 -6.74
CA ARG A 105 2.45 -8.94 -8.17
C ARG A 105 1.18 -8.71 -8.97
N ARG A 106 0.13 -9.46 -8.68
CA ARG A 106 -1.18 -9.33 -9.35
C ARG A 106 -1.83 -7.99 -9.04
N MET A 107 -1.78 -7.54 -7.79
CA MET A 107 -2.28 -6.22 -7.39
C MET A 107 -1.48 -5.09 -8.05
N LEU A 108 -0.17 -5.22 -8.10
CA LEU A 108 0.69 -4.22 -8.76
C LEU A 108 0.37 -4.11 -10.26
N GLN A 109 0.20 -5.23 -10.94
CA GLN A 109 -0.22 -5.25 -12.35
C GLN A 109 -1.58 -4.58 -12.54
N PHE A 110 -2.53 -4.88 -11.65
CA PHE A 110 -3.85 -4.23 -11.68
C PHE A 110 -3.72 -2.71 -11.51
N ALA A 111 -2.90 -2.26 -10.58
CA ALA A 111 -2.66 -0.82 -10.35
C ALA A 111 -2.09 -0.13 -11.59
N GLU A 112 -1.13 -0.76 -12.26
CA GLU A 112 -0.55 -0.24 -13.50
C GLU A 112 -1.60 -0.16 -14.62
N ASP A 113 -2.42 -1.20 -14.78
CA ASP A 113 -3.48 -1.24 -15.79
C ASP A 113 -4.57 -0.19 -15.51
N GLU A 114 -4.91 0.02 -14.26
CA GLU A 114 -5.84 1.07 -13.83
C GLU A 114 -5.31 2.47 -14.17
N CYS A 115 -4.03 2.72 -13.92
CA CYS A 115 -3.37 3.96 -14.31
C CYS A 115 -3.44 4.17 -15.82
N ARG A 116 -3.13 3.15 -16.61
CA ARG A 116 -3.20 3.21 -18.07
C ARG A 116 -4.62 3.53 -18.56
N SER A 117 -5.63 2.92 -17.95
CA SER A 117 -7.04 3.16 -18.31
C SER A 117 -7.49 4.60 -18.01
N ARG A 118 -6.81 5.28 -17.09
CA ARG A 118 -7.05 6.68 -16.74
C ARG A 118 -6.13 7.66 -17.46
N ASN A 119 -5.36 7.21 -18.45
CA ASN A 119 -4.36 8.01 -19.16
C ASN A 119 -3.28 8.59 -18.23
N ILE A 120 -2.94 7.87 -17.18
CA ILE A 120 -1.86 8.20 -16.27
C ILE A 120 -0.58 7.52 -16.76
N SER A 121 0.47 8.30 -16.93
CA SER A 121 1.73 7.83 -17.54
C SER A 121 2.79 7.42 -16.53
N ARG A 122 2.63 7.74 -15.24
CA ARG A 122 3.61 7.42 -14.20
C ARG A 122 2.95 6.89 -12.94
N LEU A 123 3.51 5.81 -12.42
CA LEU A 123 3.13 5.26 -11.11
C LEU A 123 4.29 5.47 -10.15
N GLN A 124 4.02 6.21 -9.07
CA GLN A 124 4.95 6.52 -8.00
C GLN A 124 4.62 5.69 -6.76
N LEU A 125 5.61 5.39 -5.97
CA LEU A 125 5.44 4.75 -4.67
C LEU A 125 6.64 5.03 -3.77
N SER A 126 6.47 4.80 -2.48
CA SER A 126 7.58 4.79 -1.54
C SER A 126 7.50 3.56 -0.64
N THR A 127 8.66 3.10 -0.18
CA THR A 127 8.76 1.98 0.75
C THR A 127 9.91 2.25 1.74
N ALA A 128 9.78 1.71 2.94
CA ALA A 128 10.80 1.86 3.95
C ALA A 128 11.91 0.80 3.82
N GLU A 129 13.10 1.11 4.31
CA GLU A 129 14.23 0.18 4.31
C GLU A 129 13.95 -1.16 4.98
N ILE A 130 13.02 -1.18 5.94
CA ILE A 130 12.59 -2.40 6.62
C ILE A 130 11.71 -3.31 5.74
N GLN A 131 11.27 -2.84 4.59
CA GLN A 131 10.39 -3.56 3.66
C GLN A 131 11.17 -4.06 2.44
N GLN A 132 12.23 -4.83 2.65
CA GLN A 132 13.11 -5.30 1.58
C GLN A 132 12.41 -6.17 0.53
N ALA A 133 11.45 -6.98 0.94
CA ALA A 133 10.66 -7.80 0.01
C ALA A 133 9.82 -6.93 -0.94
N ALA A 134 9.22 -5.86 -0.42
CA ALA A 134 8.47 -4.90 -1.22
C ALA A 134 9.39 -4.18 -2.23
N LEU A 135 10.55 -3.71 -1.77
CA LEU A 135 11.54 -3.06 -2.63
C LEU A 135 11.96 -3.98 -3.78
N ALA A 136 12.25 -5.24 -3.50
CA ALA A 136 12.62 -6.24 -4.50
C ALA A 136 11.48 -6.46 -5.53
N LEU A 137 10.23 -6.56 -5.07
CA LEU A 137 9.06 -6.69 -5.92
C LEU A 137 8.95 -5.51 -6.90
N TYR A 138 9.04 -4.29 -6.40
CA TYR A 138 8.90 -3.09 -7.23
C TYR A 138 10.02 -2.97 -8.25
N ARG A 139 11.27 -3.23 -7.86
CA ARG A 139 12.41 -3.22 -8.80
C ARG A 139 12.26 -4.27 -9.89
N LYS A 140 11.85 -5.48 -9.52
CA LYS A 140 11.61 -6.57 -10.47
C LYS A 140 10.48 -6.24 -11.45
N ALA A 141 9.49 -5.46 -11.02
CA ALA A 141 8.39 -5.01 -11.86
C ALA A 141 8.74 -3.81 -12.75
N GLY A 142 9.98 -3.30 -12.68
CA GLY A 142 10.45 -2.22 -13.53
C GLY A 142 10.38 -0.83 -12.90
N HIS A 143 10.07 -0.72 -11.61
CA HIS A 143 10.14 0.54 -10.89
C HIS A 143 11.60 0.88 -10.60
N ARG A 144 11.99 2.13 -10.86
CA ARG A 144 13.35 2.62 -10.62
C ARG A 144 13.40 3.51 -9.39
N LEU A 145 14.51 3.43 -8.67
CA LEU A 145 14.77 4.32 -7.54
C LEU A 145 15.05 5.74 -8.05
N VAL A 146 14.29 6.72 -7.56
CA VAL A 146 14.45 8.13 -7.94
C VAL A 146 14.93 9.02 -6.80
N ALA A 147 14.72 8.62 -5.55
CA ALA A 147 15.19 9.36 -4.38
C ALA A 147 15.25 8.47 -3.13
N GLU A 148 16.03 8.90 -2.17
CA GLU A 148 16.10 8.34 -0.82
C GLU A 148 15.99 9.48 0.18
N GLU A 149 15.31 9.23 1.31
CA GLU A 149 15.15 10.24 2.36
C GLU A 149 15.06 9.57 3.73
N THR A 150 15.81 10.08 4.70
CA THR A 150 15.64 9.74 6.10
C THR A 150 14.53 10.61 6.69
N VAL A 151 13.45 9.99 7.15
CA VAL A 151 12.26 10.69 7.61
C VAL A 151 12.17 10.67 9.15
N GLU A 152 12.14 11.85 9.76
CA GLU A 152 12.03 12.02 11.22
C GLU A 152 10.57 12.16 11.67
N ALA A 153 9.74 12.81 10.89
CA ALA A 153 8.35 13.12 11.25
C ALA A 153 7.41 11.94 11.06
N VAL A 154 6.50 11.76 12.01
CA VAL A 154 5.36 10.84 11.85
C VAL A 154 4.26 11.53 11.04
N SER A 155 3.63 10.77 10.14
CA SER A 155 2.47 11.19 9.36
C SER A 155 1.57 9.99 9.09
N ASN A 156 0.49 10.15 8.33
CA ASN A 156 -0.27 8.99 7.87
C ASN A 156 0.49 8.17 6.81
N LYS A 157 1.61 8.67 6.31
CA LYS A 157 2.45 8.00 5.31
C LYS A 157 3.75 7.44 5.88
N THR A 158 4.22 7.95 7.02
CA THR A 158 5.54 7.63 7.55
C THR A 158 5.52 7.40 9.05
N VAL A 159 6.24 6.37 9.49
CA VAL A 159 6.53 6.13 10.91
C VAL A 159 7.46 7.22 11.45
N GLY A 160 8.30 7.80 10.60
CA GLY A 160 9.36 8.72 11.02
C GLY A 160 10.51 7.98 11.69
N SER A 161 10.97 8.51 12.81
CA SER A 161 12.00 7.88 13.65
C SER A 161 13.34 7.60 12.95
N GLY A 162 13.68 8.39 11.93
CA GLY A 162 14.91 8.23 11.17
C GLY A 162 14.95 7.05 10.22
N ILE A 163 13.82 6.42 9.92
CA ILE A 163 13.75 5.32 8.97
C ILE A 163 13.99 5.85 7.56
N LEU A 164 14.93 5.20 6.84
CA LEU A 164 15.20 5.51 5.45
C LEU A 164 14.05 5.05 4.56
N ARG A 165 13.62 5.93 3.66
CA ARG A 165 12.60 5.64 2.67
C ARG A 165 13.17 5.72 1.26
N TYR A 166 12.72 4.81 0.42
CA TYR A 166 13.03 4.76 -1.00
C TYR A 166 11.81 5.22 -1.80
N TYR A 167 12.03 6.13 -2.72
CA TYR A 167 11.01 6.60 -3.65
C TYR A 167 11.28 6.01 -5.03
N LEU A 168 10.29 5.33 -5.58
CA LEU A 168 10.39 4.63 -6.85
C LEU A 168 9.31 5.12 -7.82
N GLU A 169 9.60 4.98 -9.10
CA GLU A 169 8.71 5.41 -10.18
C GLU A 169 8.81 4.47 -11.35
N LYS A 170 7.69 4.25 -12.03
CA LYS A 170 7.63 3.53 -13.30
C LYS A 170 6.86 4.35 -14.32
N THR A 171 7.43 4.52 -15.52
CA THR A 171 6.72 5.04 -16.68
C THR A 171 5.88 3.92 -17.30
N LEU A 172 4.61 4.22 -17.58
CA LEU A 172 3.64 3.23 -18.02
C LEU A 172 3.37 3.34 -19.53
#